data_944d56e0082ef21d0177bea1e1fc10a8
#
_entry.id   944d56e0082ef21d0177bea1e1fc10a8
#
_cell.length_a   1.000
_cell.length_b   1.000
_cell.length_c   1.000
_cell.angle_alpha   90.00
_cell.angle_beta   90.00
_cell.angle_gamma   90.00
#
_symmetry.space_group_name_H-M   'P 1'
#
loop_
_entity.id
_entity.type
_entity.pdbx_description
1 polymer ?
#
loop_
_entity_poly.entity_id
_entity_poly.type
_entity_poly.pdbx_seq_one_letter_code
_entity_poly.pdbx_strand_id
1 'polypeptide(L)'
;MLAGIIAGKVGTRFGVPALLLFLITGMLFGSAGLGIQYNDTNKTQFVGMIALTVILFFGGFETKLKEMRTVLGPGIMLSTVGVILTTLCLGGFFYGMDLIGWAPVHFTFPIALLLAATMSSTDSASVFALLRSKNMHLKEGLRPILELESGSNDPMAYMLTIALIQYITGGTDGSWGSILVTFLLQFSVGGLMGYIFGRITPAILNKADIGNGALYPILLLCFVFLTFSATSLLHGNGYLAVYIMGVLVGNKKLVHKKSIETFFDGLTWLLQISLFIILGLFVDAQSLLPITGFAVLAGLFMIFVARPLAVQLSLIFFPSISMRGRCFLSWVGLRGAVPIIFATYPMMSQVEGAETLFNIVYVITLLSLLIQGSTLPAVARFLGLDEEVKVKVSHFGVEIPQYTGAKMVERTVTGKMLREGNKLMELDLKEEELVILVRRGENYMVPKGKLELEVGDILLIVFEQNTEQSA
;
A
#
# COMPACT_ATOMS: atom_id res chain seq x y z
N MET A 1 6.19 20.76 -0.08
CA MET A 1 5.74 20.00 -1.26
C MET A 1 6.78 20.03 -2.38
N LEU A 2 7.14 21.18 -2.98
CA LEU A 2 8.13 21.24 -4.07
C LEU A 2 9.47 20.57 -3.68
N ALA A 3 10.00 20.89 -2.49
CA ALA A 3 11.22 20.26 -1.96
C ALA A 3 11.09 18.74 -1.84
N GLY A 4 9.92 18.24 -1.40
CA GLY A 4 9.64 16.81 -1.32
C GLY A 4 9.67 16.13 -2.70
N ILE A 5 9.03 16.71 -3.72
CA ILE A 5 9.04 16.18 -5.09
C ILE A 5 10.47 16.11 -5.63
N ILE A 6 11.28 17.16 -5.42
CA ILE A 6 12.69 17.19 -5.83
C ILE A 6 13.47 16.11 -5.09
N ALA A 7 13.30 16.00 -3.77
CA ALA A 7 13.93 14.98 -2.95
C ALA A 7 13.57 13.56 -3.42
N GLY A 8 12.29 13.31 -3.71
CA GLY A 8 11.82 12.03 -4.26
C GLY A 8 12.49 11.66 -5.58
N LYS A 9 12.61 12.62 -6.51
CA LYS A 9 13.32 12.42 -7.78
C LYS A 9 14.81 12.09 -7.59
N VAL A 10 15.46 12.75 -6.61
CA VAL A 10 16.85 12.45 -6.25
C VAL A 10 16.95 11.05 -5.66
N GLY A 11 16.03 10.67 -4.77
CA GLY A 11 16.02 9.38 -4.11
C GLY A 11 15.92 8.19 -5.06
N THR A 12 15.06 8.28 -6.06
CA THR A 12 14.94 7.21 -7.08
C THR A 12 16.27 6.96 -7.81
N ARG A 13 17.10 8.00 -8.00
CA ARG A 13 18.40 7.89 -8.62
C ARG A 13 19.43 7.16 -7.75
N PHE A 14 19.36 7.33 -6.43
CA PHE A 14 20.26 6.70 -5.45
C PHE A 14 19.70 5.41 -4.86
N GLY A 15 18.49 5.00 -5.22
CA GLY A 15 17.83 3.80 -4.68
C GLY A 15 17.34 3.97 -3.24
N VAL A 16 17.23 5.20 -2.76
CA VAL A 16 16.66 5.51 -1.45
C VAL A 16 15.14 5.64 -1.55
N PRO A 17 14.36 5.06 -0.60
CA PRO A 17 12.91 5.21 -0.60
C PRO A 17 12.50 6.69 -0.56
N ALA A 18 11.61 7.09 -1.49
CA ALA A 18 11.13 8.48 -1.58
C ALA A 18 10.48 8.96 -0.27
N LEU A 19 9.77 8.07 0.43
CA LEU A 19 9.10 8.37 1.69
C LEU A 19 10.08 8.75 2.81
N LEU A 20 11.23 8.08 2.87
CA LEU A 20 12.31 8.46 3.79
C LEU A 20 12.79 9.89 3.54
N LEU A 21 12.92 10.26 2.27
CA LEU A 21 13.36 11.61 1.90
C LEU A 21 12.31 12.67 2.21
N PHE A 22 11.01 12.35 2.07
CA PHE A 22 9.93 13.25 2.48
C PHE A 22 9.97 13.50 3.99
N LEU A 23 10.18 12.43 4.77
CA LEU A 23 10.30 12.51 6.23
C LEU A 23 11.52 13.36 6.65
N ILE A 24 12.69 13.08 6.07
CA ILE A 24 13.92 13.87 6.31
C ILE A 24 13.72 15.33 5.87
N THR A 25 13.06 15.57 4.72
CA THR A 25 12.74 16.92 4.28
C THR A 25 11.91 17.65 5.33
N GLY A 26 10.87 16.99 5.89
CA GLY A 26 10.09 17.55 7.00
C GLY A 26 10.95 17.91 8.21
N MET A 27 11.85 17.02 8.65
CA MET A 27 12.77 17.26 9.77
C MET A 27 13.71 18.46 9.51
N LEU A 28 14.23 18.59 8.28
CA LEU A 28 15.11 19.70 7.90
C LEU A 28 14.38 21.07 7.88
N PHE A 29 13.08 21.08 7.61
CA PHE A 29 12.27 22.28 7.71
C PHE A 29 11.78 22.54 9.14
N GLY A 30 11.72 21.50 9.98
CA GLY A 30 11.26 21.53 11.36
C GLY A 30 12.23 22.21 12.34
N SER A 31 12.03 21.92 13.62
CA SER A 31 12.81 22.47 14.76
C SER A 31 14.30 22.20 14.65
N ALA A 32 14.69 21.06 14.05
CA ALA A 32 16.07 20.64 13.89
C ALA A 32 16.85 21.38 12.78
N GLY A 33 16.16 22.07 11.87
CA GLY A 33 16.80 22.72 10.72
C GLY A 33 16.40 24.18 10.57
N LEU A 34 15.37 24.48 9.76
CA LEU A 34 14.95 25.86 9.49
C LEU A 34 14.11 26.50 10.61
N GLY A 35 13.79 25.76 11.68
CA GLY A 35 13.12 26.29 12.86
C GLY A 35 11.60 26.46 12.73
N ILE A 36 10.96 25.82 11.75
CA ILE A 36 9.48 25.83 11.67
C ILE A 36 8.95 24.97 12.81
N GLN A 37 8.27 25.61 13.77
CA GLN A 37 7.64 24.90 14.89
C GLN A 37 6.25 24.41 14.49
N TYR A 38 6.05 23.09 14.59
CA TYR A 38 4.77 22.43 14.33
C TYR A 38 4.53 21.35 15.39
N ASN A 39 3.79 21.70 16.45
CA ASN A 39 3.62 20.85 17.64
C ASN A 39 2.16 20.49 17.92
N ASP A 40 1.28 20.56 16.91
CA ASP A 40 -0.15 20.31 17.08
C ASP A 40 -0.48 18.84 16.76
N THR A 41 -0.58 18.02 17.80
CA THR A 41 -0.92 16.59 17.71
C THR A 41 -2.29 16.36 17.06
N ASN A 42 -3.30 17.21 17.39
CA ASN A 42 -4.64 17.05 16.85
C ASN A 42 -4.67 17.28 15.34
N LYS A 43 -3.99 18.32 14.85
CA LYS A 43 -3.90 18.59 13.41
C LYS A 43 -3.10 17.50 12.69
N THR A 44 -2.01 17.03 13.28
CA THR A 44 -1.21 15.93 12.72
C THR A 44 -2.05 14.67 12.56
N GLN A 45 -2.75 14.29 13.61
CA GLN A 45 -3.64 13.12 13.61
C GLN A 45 -4.78 13.29 12.60
N PHE A 46 -5.40 14.48 12.52
CA PHE A 46 -6.49 14.76 11.58
C PHE A 46 -6.03 14.61 10.11
N VAL A 47 -4.87 15.18 9.76
CA VAL A 47 -4.27 15.00 8.43
C VAL A 47 -3.93 13.55 8.17
N GLY A 48 -3.38 12.86 9.18
CA GLY A 48 -3.08 11.43 9.12
C GLY A 48 -4.33 10.58 8.86
N MET A 49 -5.44 10.89 9.56
CA MET A 49 -6.73 10.21 9.38
C MET A 49 -7.27 10.38 7.95
N ILE A 50 -7.26 11.62 7.43
CA ILE A 50 -7.70 11.89 6.04
C ILE A 50 -6.82 11.12 5.05
N ALA A 51 -5.50 11.23 5.19
CA ALA A 51 -4.56 10.58 4.28
C ALA A 51 -4.73 9.06 4.30
N LEU A 52 -4.76 8.46 5.49
CA LEU A 52 -4.89 7.01 5.64
C LEU A 52 -6.23 6.49 5.11
N THR A 53 -7.33 7.22 5.32
CA THR A 53 -8.65 6.88 4.79
C THR A 53 -8.63 6.76 3.25
N VAL A 54 -8.02 7.73 2.57
CA VAL A 54 -7.93 7.74 1.10
C VAL A 54 -6.95 6.67 0.60
N ILE A 55 -5.80 6.55 1.24
CA ILE A 55 -4.75 5.57 0.87
C ILE A 55 -5.29 4.14 0.99
N LEU A 56 -5.96 3.80 2.10
CA LEU A 56 -6.55 2.48 2.31
C LEU A 56 -7.69 2.19 1.34
N PHE A 57 -8.56 3.17 1.10
CA PHE A 57 -9.60 3.03 0.08
C PHE A 57 -9.00 2.73 -1.29
N PHE A 58 -8.01 3.51 -1.72
CA PHE A 58 -7.41 3.33 -3.05
C PHE A 58 -6.61 2.03 -3.14
N GLY A 59 -5.88 1.64 -2.10
CA GLY A 59 -5.23 0.33 -2.02
C GLY A 59 -6.22 -0.82 -2.19
N GLY A 60 -7.38 -0.75 -1.51
CA GLY A 60 -8.47 -1.69 -1.72
C GLY A 60 -9.07 -1.64 -3.12
N PHE A 61 -9.21 -0.44 -3.70
CA PHE A 61 -9.76 -0.23 -5.04
C PHE A 61 -8.89 -0.85 -6.15
N GLU A 62 -7.58 -0.79 -6.02
CA GLU A 62 -6.65 -1.43 -6.95
C GLU A 62 -6.57 -2.96 -6.80
N THR A 63 -6.97 -3.48 -5.63
CA THR A 63 -6.88 -4.91 -5.31
C THR A 63 -7.86 -5.74 -6.14
N LYS A 64 -7.34 -6.71 -6.91
CA LYS A 64 -8.16 -7.57 -7.76
C LYS A 64 -8.67 -8.80 -6.99
N LEU A 65 -9.98 -8.89 -6.79
CA LEU A 65 -10.63 -10.01 -6.09
C LEU A 65 -10.27 -11.39 -6.67
N LYS A 66 -10.07 -11.48 -7.99
CA LYS A 66 -9.71 -12.75 -8.63
C LYS A 66 -8.33 -13.25 -8.17
N GLU A 67 -7.35 -12.35 -8.09
CA GLU A 67 -5.99 -12.67 -7.61
C GLU A 67 -6.00 -12.92 -6.10
N MET A 68 -6.77 -12.13 -5.35
CA MET A 68 -6.89 -12.21 -3.90
C MET A 68 -7.51 -13.54 -3.42
N ARG A 69 -8.48 -14.10 -4.17
CA ARG A 69 -9.13 -15.37 -3.81
C ARG A 69 -8.17 -16.54 -3.65
N THR A 70 -7.08 -16.56 -4.41
CA THR A 70 -6.08 -17.63 -4.36
C THR A 70 -5.19 -17.55 -3.13
N VAL A 71 -5.12 -16.37 -2.49
CA VAL A 71 -4.22 -16.07 -1.37
C VAL A 71 -4.95 -15.60 -0.10
N LEU A 72 -6.29 -15.76 -0.06
CA LEU A 72 -7.10 -15.31 1.09
C LEU A 72 -6.63 -15.92 2.41
N GLY A 73 -6.37 -17.23 2.43
CA GLY A 73 -5.91 -17.92 3.64
C GLY A 73 -4.63 -17.32 4.22
N PRO A 74 -3.51 -17.36 3.48
CA PRO A 74 -2.24 -16.82 3.97
C PRO A 74 -2.31 -15.31 4.25
N GLY A 75 -3.00 -14.52 3.42
CA GLY A 75 -3.12 -13.07 3.62
C GLY A 75 -3.88 -12.70 4.90
N ILE A 76 -5.03 -13.35 5.15
CA ILE A 76 -5.81 -13.16 6.38
C ILE A 76 -5.01 -13.61 7.60
N MET A 77 -4.33 -14.75 7.55
CA MET A 77 -3.50 -15.22 8.67
C MET A 77 -2.37 -14.23 8.99
N LEU A 78 -1.71 -13.67 7.99
CA LEU A 78 -0.66 -12.67 8.21
C LEU A 78 -1.23 -11.36 8.78
N SER A 79 -2.36 -10.89 8.26
CA SER A 79 -2.96 -9.62 8.70
C SER A 79 -3.68 -9.71 10.04
N THR A 80 -4.02 -10.91 10.54
CA THR A 80 -4.70 -11.11 11.83
C THR A 80 -3.75 -11.75 12.86
N VAL A 81 -3.47 -13.03 12.71
CA VAL A 81 -2.58 -13.77 13.62
C VAL A 81 -1.16 -13.19 13.59
N GLY A 82 -0.65 -12.82 12.41
CA GLY A 82 0.66 -12.19 12.26
C GLY A 82 0.77 -10.85 13.01
N VAL A 83 -0.28 -10.03 12.99
CA VAL A 83 -0.35 -8.77 13.75
C VAL A 83 -0.34 -9.04 15.26
N ILE A 84 -1.17 -9.98 15.73
CA ILE A 84 -1.22 -10.37 17.16
C ILE A 84 0.12 -10.93 17.62
N LEU A 85 0.72 -11.85 16.86
CA LEU A 85 2.03 -12.45 17.20
C LEU A 85 3.15 -11.39 17.21
N THR A 86 3.15 -10.47 16.24
CA THR A 86 4.11 -9.35 16.22
C THR A 86 3.93 -8.47 17.45
N THR A 87 2.68 -8.13 17.80
CA THR A 87 2.35 -7.32 18.97
C THR A 87 2.77 -8.00 20.26
N LEU A 88 2.50 -9.30 20.44
CA LEU A 88 2.90 -10.04 21.62
C LEU A 88 4.42 -10.20 21.75
N CYS A 89 5.10 -10.53 20.64
CA CYS A 89 6.55 -10.72 20.62
C CYS A 89 7.29 -9.41 20.92
N LEU A 90 6.92 -8.33 20.24
CA LEU A 90 7.54 -7.02 20.43
C LEU A 90 7.13 -6.38 21.77
N GLY A 91 5.88 -6.53 22.20
CA GLY A 91 5.41 -6.09 23.52
C GLY A 91 6.10 -6.83 24.66
N GLY A 92 6.30 -8.14 24.50
CA GLY A 92 7.11 -8.94 25.44
C GLY A 92 8.56 -8.48 25.53
N PHE A 93 9.15 -8.07 24.38
CA PHE A 93 10.48 -7.47 24.34
C PHE A 93 10.52 -6.14 25.10
N PHE A 94 9.59 -5.21 24.87
CA PHE A 94 9.54 -3.92 25.57
C PHE A 94 9.37 -4.11 27.07
N TYR A 95 8.45 -4.97 27.49
CA TYR A 95 8.24 -5.28 28.88
C TYR A 95 9.46 -5.96 29.52
N GLY A 96 10.13 -6.87 28.81
CA GLY A 96 11.36 -7.50 29.25
C GLY A 96 12.51 -6.51 29.43
N MET A 97 12.63 -5.52 28.52
CA MET A 97 13.62 -4.44 28.65
C MET A 97 13.37 -3.53 29.85
N ASP A 98 12.11 -3.30 30.21
CA ASP A 98 11.74 -2.57 31.42
C ASP A 98 12.14 -3.33 32.68
N LEU A 99 11.87 -4.64 32.75
CA LEU A 99 12.23 -5.48 33.90
C LEU A 99 13.75 -5.51 34.19
N ILE A 100 14.58 -5.37 33.16
CA ILE A 100 16.06 -5.30 33.32
C ILE A 100 16.60 -3.88 33.49
N GLY A 101 15.71 -2.87 33.53
CA GLY A 101 16.06 -1.47 33.72
C GLY A 101 16.71 -0.77 32.53
N TRP A 102 16.50 -1.27 31.30
CA TRP A 102 17.04 -0.70 30.07
C TRP A 102 16.03 0.14 29.29
N ALA A 103 14.79 0.19 29.76
CA ALA A 103 13.75 0.99 29.10
C ALA A 103 13.89 2.48 29.42
N PRO A 104 13.64 3.39 28.47
CA PRO A 104 13.71 4.84 28.67
C PRO A 104 12.57 5.39 29.54
N VAL A 105 11.47 4.66 29.64
CA VAL A 105 10.30 4.94 30.48
C VAL A 105 9.78 3.63 31.06
N HIS A 106 9.00 3.71 32.13
CA HIS A 106 8.39 2.52 32.69
C HIS A 106 7.29 1.95 31.77
N PHE A 107 7.48 0.72 31.30
CA PHE A 107 6.52 0.00 30.48
C PHE A 107 5.71 -0.98 31.32
N THR A 108 4.52 -0.62 31.74
CA THR A 108 3.56 -1.63 32.15
C THR A 108 3.26 -2.57 30.98
N PHE A 109 2.86 -3.82 31.23
CA PHE A 109 2.57 -4.77 30.16
C PHE A 109 1.55 -4.24 29.11
N PRO A 110 0.43 -3.57 29.51
CA PRO A 110 -0.48 -2.95 28.53
C PRO A 110 0.17 -1.83 27.71
N ILE A 111 1.03 -0.98 28.28
CA ILE A 111 1.74 0.08 27.56
C ILE A 111 2.74 -0.53 26.58
N ALA A 112 3.47 -1.58 26.96
CA ALA A 112 4.37 -2.31 26.09
C ALA A 112 3.62 -2.93 24.89
N LEU A 113 2.45 -3.52 25.13
CA LEU A 113 1.57 -4.03 24.07
C LEU A 113 1.02 -2.90 23.18
N LEU A 114 0.67 -1.76 23.76
CA LEU A 114 0.20 -0.59 23.01
C LEU A 114 1.26 -0.10 22.04
N LEU A 115 2.51 0.07 22.50
CA LEU A 115 3.62 0.45 21.63
C LEU A 115 3.84 -0.58 20.52
N ALA A 116 3.80 -1.86 20.83
CA ALA A 116 3.95 -2.94 19.86
C ALA A 116 2.77 -2.98 18.87
N ALA A 117 1.54 -2.73 19.30
CA ALA A 117 0.35 -2.68 18.44
C ALA A 117 0.44 -1.57 17.39
N THR A 118 0.87 -0.35 17.77
CA THR A 118 1.10 0.74 16.82
C THR A 118 2.11 0.38 15.75
N MET A 119 3.10 -0.45 16.10
CA MET A 119 4.17 -0.90 15.20
C MET A 119 3.81 -2.16 14.38
N SER A 120 2.67 -2.78 14.58
CA SER A 120 2.34 -4.06 13.94
C SER A 120 1.90 -3.96 12.48
N SER A 121 1.48 -2.76 12.03
CA SER A 121 1.12 -2.45 10.63
C SER A 121 2.33 -2.45 9.69
N THR A 122 2.16 -2.88 8.43
CA THR A 122 3.20 -2.88 7.37
C THR A 122 2.73 -2.14 6.13
N ASP A 123 3.63 -1.53 5.39
CA ASP A 123 3.35 -0.68 4.23
C ASP A 123 3.75 -1.36 2.91
N SER A 124 2.80 -2.03 2.26
CA SER A 124 3.03 -2.65 0.94
C SER A 124 3.02 -1.65 -0.21
N ALA A 125 2.35 -0.50 -0.07
CA ALA A 125 2.32 0.52 -1.12
C ALA A 125 3.73 1.03 -1.42
N SER A 126 4.52 1.32 -0.37
CA SER A 126 5.93 1.67 -0.48
C SER A 126 6.77 0.55 -1.09
N VAL A 127 6.50 -0.69 -0.71
CA VAL A 127 7.18 -1.88 -1.26
C VAL A 127 6.97 -1.97 -2.77
N PHE A 128 5.72 -1.86 -3.23
CA PHE A 128 5.42 -1.94 -4.67
C PHE A 128 5.92 -0.74 -5.45
N ALA A 129 5.93 0.46 -4.85
CA ALA A 129 6.56 1.62 -5.47
C ALA A 129 8.06 1.39 -5.71
N LEU A 130 8.76 0.80 -4.74
CA LEU A 130 10.18 0.44 -4.86
C LEU A 130 10.41 -0.66 -5.91
N LEU A 131 9.62 -1.74 -5.92
CA LEU A 131 9.73 -2.82 -6.90
C LEU A 131 9.43 -2.32 -8.32
N ARG A 132 8.39 -1.51 -8.50
CA ARG A 132 8.03 -0.89 -9.79
C ARG A 132 9.14 0.01 -10.32
N SER A 133 9.78 0.81 -9.46
CA SER A 133 10.91 1.67 -9.87
C SER A 133 12.11 0.90 -10.42
N LYS A 134 12.20 -0.40 -10.12
CA LYS A 134 13.24 -1.33 -10.61
C LYS A 134 12.73 -2.33 -11.63
N ASN A 135 11.49 -2.16 -12.15
CA ASN A 135 10.83 -3.09 -13.08
C ASN A 135 10.83 -4.56 -12.59
N MET A 136 10.71 -4.76 -11.28
CA MET A 136 10.73 -6.09 -10.67
C MET A 136 9.32 -6.61 -10.44
N HIS A 137 9.07 -7.84 -10.84
CA HIS A 137 7.88 -8.60 -10.52
C HIS A 137 8.23 -9.74 -9.58
N LEU A 138 7.30 -10.08 -8.68
CA LEU A 138 7.52 -11.15 -7.71
C LEU A 138 6.88 -12.45 -8.17
N LYS A 139 7.63 -13.54 -8.05
CA LYS A 139 7.16 -14.93 -8.26
C LYS A 139 6.23 -15.39 -7.13
N GLU A 140 5.71 -16.61 -7.26
CA GLU A 140 4.94 -17.35 -6.25
C GLU A 140 3.66 -16.65 -5.76
N GLY A 141 3.13 -15.68 -6.50
CA GLY A 141 1.93 -14.95 -6.07
C GLY A 141 2.14 -14.13 -4.78
N LEU A 142 3.38 -13.76 -4.45
CA LEU A 142 3.69 -13.02 -3.23
C LEU A 142 3.08 -11.61 -3.25
N ARG A 143 2.91 -11.01 -4.44
CA ARG A 143 2.33 -9.68 -4.56
C ARG A 143 0.90 -9.62 -4.01
N PRO A 144 -0.08 -10.45 -4.42
CA PRO A 144 -1.41 -10.45 -3.85
C PRO A 144 -1.44 -10.73 -2.34
N ILE A 145 -0.51 -11.56 -1.82
CA ILE A 145 -0.40 -11.82 -0.38
C ILE A 145 -0.05 -10.53 0.36
N LEU A 146 0.97 -9.79 -0.13
CA LEU A 146 1.41 -8.53 0.47
C LEU A 146 0.33 -7.43 0.38
N GLU A 147 -0.38 -7.35 -0.74
CA GLU A 147 -1.48 -6.40 -0.93
C GLU A 147 -2.60 -6.67 0.09
N LEU A 148 -2.98 -7.93 0.26
CA LEU A 148 -4.02 -8.33 1.21
C LEU A 148 -3.56 -8.15 2.66
N GLU A 149 -2.34 -8.55 2.98
CA GLU A 149 -1.75 -8.38 4.32
C GLU A 149 -1.78 -6.91 4.71
N SER A 150 -1.15 -6.03 3.93
CA SER A 150 -0.99 -4.63 4.27
C SER A 150 -2.33 -3.88 4.33
N GLY A 151 -3.23 -4.10 3.37
CA GLY A 151 -4.54 -3.45 3.39
C GLY A 151 -5.43 -3.86 4.58
N SER A 152 -5.16 -5.02 5.18
CA SER A 152 -5.94 -5.55 6.31
C SER A 152 -5.24 -5.41 7.66
N ASN A 153 -3.90 -5.34 7.71
CA ASN A 153 -3.17 -5.21 8.97
C ASN A 153 -3.25 -3.81 9.58
N ASP A 154 -3.40 -2.75 8.76
CA ASP A 154 -3.59 -1.39 9.25
C ASP A 154 -4.87 -1.26 10.09
N PRO A 155 -6.06 -1.68 9.58
CA PRO A 155 -7.26 -1.76 10.41
C PRO A 155 -7.11 -2.61 11.68
N MET A 156 -6.37 -3.73 11.60
CA MET A 156 -6.13 -4.61 12.74
C MET A 156 -5.26 -3.94 13.81
N ALA A 157 -4.15 -3.30 13.40
CA ALA A 157 -3.27 -2.55 14.29
C ALA A 157 -4.02 -1.37 14.94
N TYR A 158 -4.86 -0.67 14.18
CA TYR A 158 -5.73 0.38 14.72
C TYR A 158 -6.68 -0.15 15.80
N MET A 159 -7.38 -1.27 15.53
CA MET A 159 -8.32 -1.86 16.50
C MET A 159 -7.61 -2.24 17.80
N LEU A 160 -6.44 -2.86 17.72
CA LEU A 160 -5.64 -3.20 18.89
C LEU A 160 -5.17 -1.95 19.65
N THR A 161 -4.71 -0.94 18.92
CA THR A 161 -4.27 0.33 19.51
C THR A 161 -5.40 1.00 20.29
N ILE A 162 -6.59 1.15 19.68
CA ILE A 162 -7.74 1.78 20.35
C ILE A 162 -8.24 0.96 21.54
N ALA A 163 -8.32 -0.37 21.38
CA ALA A 163 -8.75 -1.25 22.48
C ALA A 163 -7.80 -1.19 23.69
N LEU A 164 -6.49 -1.15 23.45
CA LEU A 164 -5.47 -1.02 24.49
C LEU A 164 -5.49 0.37 25.15
N ILE A 165 -5.70 1.45 24.37
CA ILE A 165 -5.87 2.80 24.91
C ILE A 165 -7.08 2.83 25.85
N GLN A 166 -8.25 2.33 25.44
CA GLN A 166 -9.45 2.27 26.27
C GLN A 166 -9.22 1.47 27.56
N TYR A 167 -8.47 0.37 27.46
CA TYR A 167 -8.10 -0.41 28.66
C TYR A 167 -7.22 0.40 29.62
N ILE A 168 -6.18 1.08 29.10
CA ILE A 168 -5.21 1.85 29.90
C ILE A 168 -5.87 3.09 30.55
N THR A 169 -6.74 3.78 29.81
CA THR A 169 -7.38 5.03 30.28
C THR A 169 -8.62 4.79 31.15
N GLY A 170 -8.94 3.54 31.48
CA GLY A 170 -10.09 3.20 32.34
C GLY A 170 -11.46 3.35 31.66
N GLY A 171 -11.50 3.49 30.33
CA GLY A 171 -12.74 3.53 29.54
C GLY A 171 -13.52 2.21 29.48
N THR A 172 -12.99 1.17 30.11
CA THR A 172 -13.60 -0.16 30.23
C THR A 172 -13.41 -0.65 31.66
N ASP A 173 -14.19 -1.68 32.10
CA ASP A 173 -14.13 -2.26 33.45
C ASP A 173 -12.75 -2.88 33.84
N GLY A 174 -11.66 -2.49 33.14
CA GLY A 174 -10.30 -2.99 33.39
C GLY A 174 -10.12 -4.49 33.09
N SER A 175 -11.06 -5.10 32.38
CA SER A 175 -11.05 -6.52 32.03
C SER A 175 -10.43 -6.75 30.66
N TRP A 176 -9.57 -7.75 30.52
CA TRP A 176 -9.08 -8.22 29.21
C TRP A 176 -10.21 -8.66 28.27
N GLY A 177 -11.34 -9.08 28.82
CA GLY A 177 -12.55 -9.41 28.05
C GLY A 177 -13.12 -8.20 27.29
N SER A 178 -12.99 -6.99 27.85
CA SER A 178 -13.46 -5.76 27.18
C SER A 178 -12.65 -5.41 25.93
N ILE A 179 -11.35 -5.70 25.91
CA ILE A 179 -10.51 -5.56 24.71
C ILE A 179 -11.06 -6.43 23.58
N LEU A 180 -11.40 -7.71 23.90
CA LEU A 180 -11.95 -8.63 22.92
C LEU A 180 -13.31 -8.15 22.40
N VAL A 181 -14.19 -7.69 23.27
CA VAL A 181 -15.52 -7.18 22.89
C VAL A 181 -15.39 -5.95 21.99
N THR A 182 -14.56 -4.98 22.37
CA THR A 182 -14.28 -3.78 21.55
C THR A 182 -13.72 -4.16 20.18
N PHE A 183 -12.79 -5.08 20.14
CA PHE A 183 -12.19 -5.57 18.90
C PHE A 183 -13.25 -6.22 17.99
N LEU A 184 -14.07 -7.12 18.52
CA LEU A 184 -15.13 -7.79 17.76
C LEU A 184 -16.20 -6.81 17.27
N LEU A 185 -16.56 -5.80 18.08
CA LEU A 185 -17.50 -4.75 17.69
C LEU A 185 -16.93 -3.94 16.52
N GLN A 186 -15.71 -3.43 16.65
CA GLN A 186 -15.06 -2.64 15.62
C GLN A 186 -14.92 -3.41 14.31
N PHE A 187 -14.55 -4.70 14.40
CA PHE A 187 -14.43 -5.58 13.24
C PHE A 187 -15.78 -5.83 12.56
N SER A 188 -16.82 -6.18 13.33
CA SER A 188 -18.14 -6.54 12.79
C SER A 188 -18.83 -5.34 12.17
N VAL A 189 -18.85 -4.19 12.86
CA VAL A 189 -19.47 -2.95 12.35
C VAL A 189 -18.68 -2.42 11.16
N GLY A 190 -17.34 -2.41 11.23
CA GLY A 190 -16.49 -2.00 10.12
C GLY A 190 -16.70 -2.85 8.87
N GLY A 191 -16.73 -4.18 9.03
CA GLY A 191 -16.98 -5.11 7.95
C GLY A 191 -18.36 -4.94 7.30
N LEU A 192 -19.41 -4.83 8.13
CA LEU A 192 -20.78 -4.64 7.68
C LEU A 192 -20.96 -3.32 6.91
N MET A 193 -20.47 -2.20 7.47
CA MET A 193 -20.58 -0.88 6.85
C MET A 193 -19.78 -0.81 5.54
N GLY A 194 -18.57 -1.38 5.53
CA GLY A 194 -17.76 -1.48 4.30
C GLY A 194 -18.48 -2.29 3.21
N TYR A 195 -19.13 -3.38 3.58
CA TYR A 195 -19.93 -4.17 2.64
C TYR A 195 -21.15 -3.39 2.12
N ILE A 196 -21.91 -2.72 2.99
CA ILE A 196 -23.10 -1.94 2.62
C ILE A 196 -22.72 -0.84 1.65
N PHE A 197 -21.77 0.03 2.03
CA PHE A 197 -21.32 1.12 1.17
C PHE A 197 -20.63 0.63 -0.10
N GLY A 198 -19.87 -0.47 -0.03
CA GLY A 198 -19.25 -1.10 -1.19
C GLY A 198 -20.26 -1.63 -2.22
N ARG A 199 -21.50 -1.94 -1.80
CA ARG A 199 -22.60 -2.34 -2.69
C ARG A 199 -23.41 -1.15 -3.21
N ILE A 200 -23.67 -0.17 -2.36
CA ILE A 200 -24.53 0.98 -2.69
C ILE A 200 -23.79 1.97 -3.59
N THR A 201 -22.52 2.26 -3.33
CA THR A 201 -21.75 3.29 -4.04
C THR A 201 -21.66 3.04 -5.55
N PRO A 202 -21.32 1.83 -6.06
CA PRO A 202 -21.32 1.59 -7.50
C PRO A 202 -22.70 1.75 -8.14
N ALA A 203 -23.76 1.39 -7.43
CA ALA A 203 -25.12 1.53 -7.94
C ALA A 203 -25.52 3.02 -8.09
N ILE A 204 -25.11 3.86 -7.13
CA ILE A 204 -25.36 5.30 -7.19
C ILE A 204 -24.49 5.93 -8.29
N LEU A 205 -23.18 5.65 -8.32
CA LEU A 205 -22.26 6.20 -9.32
C LEU A 205 -22.71 5.88 -10.75
N ASN A 206 -23.14 4.65 -11.02
CA ASN A 206 -23.54 4.24 -12.36
C ASN A 206 -24.93 4.77 -12.79
N LYS A 207 -25.76 5.18 -11.82
CA LYS A 207 -27.07 5.79 -12.10
C LYS A 207 -27.02 7.32 -12.09
N ALA A 208 -26.00 7.90 -11.47
CA ALA A 208 -25.84 9.35 -11.42
C ALA A 208 -25.54 9.88 -12.83
N ASP A 209 -26.42 10.77 -13.32
CA ASP A 209 -26.17 11.51 -14.55
C ASP A 209 -25.72 12.93 -14.17
N ILE A 210 -24.40 13.08 -13.97
CA ILE A 210 -23.82 14.33 -13.44
C ILE A 210 -23.39 15.27 -14.57
N GLY A 211 -23.49 14.85 -15.83
CA GLY A 211 -23.13 15.65 -17.01
C GLY A 211 -21.63 15.98 -17.13
N ASN A 212 -20.86 15.93 -16.05
CA ASN A 212 -19.41 16.20 -16.06
C ASN A 212 -18.63 15.03 -15.44
N GLY A 213 -17.83 14.36 -16.27
CA GLY A 213 -17.02 13.20 -15.86
C GLY A 213 -16.02 13.47 -14.71
N ALA A 214 -15.57 14.72 -14.53
CA ALA A 214 -14.65 15.11 -13.47
C ALA A 214 -15.28 15.10 -12.07
N LEU A 215 -16.62 15.12 -11.97
CA LEU A 215 -17.32 15.08 -10.69
C LEU A 215 -17.47 13.65 -10.12
N TYR A 216 -17.33 12.60 -10.93
CA TYR A 216 -17.45 11.22 -10.46
C TYR A 216 -16.37 10.83 -9.44
N PRO A 217 -15.07 11.15 -9.63
CA PRO A 217 -14.06 10.93 -8.60
C PRO A 217 -14.35 11.68 -7.29
N ILE A 218 -14.86 12.92 -7.38
CA ILE A 218 -15.21 13.75 -6.21
C ILE A 218 -16.39 13.13 -5.46
N LEU A 219 -17.44 12.70 -6.18
CA LEU A 219 -18.58 12.02 -5.56
C LEU A 219 -18.14 10.73 -4.86
N LEU A 220 -17.24 9.95 -5.48
CA LEU A 220 -16.68 8.76 -4.84
C LEU A 220 -15.89 9.12 -3.57
N LEU A 221 -15.10 10.19 -3.58
CA LEU A 221 -14.38 10.70 -2.42
C LEU A 221 -15.34 11.07 -1.27
N CYS A 222 -16.48 11.70 -1.58
CA CYS A 222 -17.53 11.97 -0.59
C CYS A 222 -18.05 10.67 0.03
N PHE A 223 -18.29 9.62 -0.76
CA PHE A 223 -18.71 8.32 -0.23
C PHE A 223 -17.63 7.66 0.63
N VAL A 224 -16.35 7.82 0.31
CA VAL A 224 -15.24 7.32 1.13
C VAL A 224 -15.27 7.95 2.53
N PHE A 225 -15.35 9.27 2.61
CA PHE A 225 -15.43 9.95 3.91
C PHE A 225 -16.76 9.69 4.63
N LEU A 226 -17.87 9.60 3.91
CA LEU A 226 -19.17 9.22 4.49
C LEU A 226 -19.09 7.82 5.12
N THR A 227 -18.49 6.85 4.41
CA THR A 227 -18.30 5.48 4.92
C THR A 227 -17.45 5.48 6.19
N PHE A 228 -16.32 6.18 6.18
CA PHE A 228 -15.46 6.30 7.34
C PHE A 228 -16.20 6.92 8.54
N SER A 229 -16.83 8.07 8.35
CA SER A 229 -17.50 8.81 9.40
C SER A 229 -18.73 8.08 9.96
N ALA A 230 -19.58 7.51 9.09
CA ALA A 230 -20.75 6.75 9.52
C ALA A 230 -20.35 5.50 10.31
N THR A 231 -19.27 4.82 9.90
CA THR A 231 -18.75 3.64 10.62
C THR A 231 -18.20 4.05 11.99
N SER A 232 -17.44 5.14 12.06
CA SER A 232 -16.86 5.65 13.31
C SER A 232 -17.94 6.11 14.31
N LEU A 233 -19.03 6.72 13.83
CA LEU A 233 -20.18 7.08 14.66
C LEU A 233 -20.88 5.86 15.29
N LEU A 234 -20.82 4.71 14.63
CA LEU A 234 -21.35 3.44 15.14
C LEU A 234 -20.31 2.64 15.95
N HIS A 235 -19.22 3.28 16.39
CA HIS A 235 -18.09 2.66 17.09
C HIS A 235 -17.43 1.51 16.32
N GLY A 236 -17.57 1.47 14.99
CA GLY A 236 -16.90 0.53 14.10
C GLY A 236 -15.54 1.04 13.63
N ASN A 237 -14.74 0.17 13.03
CA ASN A 237 -13.48 0.55 12.42
C ASN A 237 -13.70 1.18 11.03
N GLY A 238 -13.59 2.52 10.93
CA GLY A 238 -13.75 3.25 9.67
C GLY A 238 -12.69 2.88 8.62
N TYR A 239 -11.46 2.57 9.02
CA TYR A 239 -10.40 2.16 8.10
C TYR A 239 -10.69 0.80 7.45
N LEU A 240 -11.19 -0.16 8.24
CA LEU A 240 -11.64 -1.45 7.71
C LEU A 240 -12.79 -1.27 6.72
N ALA A 241 -13.75 -0.40 7.06
CA ALA A 241 -14.91 -0.15 6.21
C ALA A 241 -14.53 0.44 4.86
N VAL A 242 -13.64 1.45 4.82
CA VAL A 242 -13.22 2.08 3.56
C VAL A 242 -12.33 1.14 2.73
N TYR A 243 -11.51 0.29 3.36
CA TYR A 243 -10.74 -0.72 2.64
C TYR A 243 -11.65 -1.75 1.96
N ILE A 244 -12.60 -2.34 2.69
CA ILE A 244 -13.58 -3.30 2.15
C ILE A 244 -14.43 -2.63 1.06
N MET A 245 -14.90 -1.40 1.28
CA MET A 245 -15.59 -0.61 0.26
C MET A 245 -14.72 -0.46 -0.98
N GLY A 246 -13.46 -0.10 -0.84
CA GLY A 246 -12.49 0.03 -1.95
C GLY A 246 -12.41 -1.26 -2.77
N VAL A 247 -12.17 -2.41 -2.12
CA VAL A 247 -12.11 -3.73 -2.77
C VAL A 247 -13.40 -4.03 -3.55
N LEU A 248 -14.56 -3.76 -2.97
CA LEU A 248 -15.85 -4.04 -3.62
C LEU A 248 -16.11 -3.11 -4.80
N VAL A 249 -15.86 -1.81 -4.64
CA VAL A 249 -16.09 -0.78 -5.68
C VAL A 249 -15.11 -0.97 -6.84
N GLY A 250 -13.82 -1.20 -6.56
CA GLY A 250 -12.77 -1.36 -7.56
C GLY A 250 -12.99 -2.55 -8.50
N ASN A 251 -13.64 -3.62 -8.00
CA ASN A 251 -13.95 -4.81 -8.78
C ASN A 251 -15.30 -4.76 -9.51
N LYS A 252 -15.99 -3.61 -9.51
CA LYS A 252 -17.20 -3.39 -10.28
C LYS A 252 -16.93 -2.59 -11.56
N LYS A 253 -17.83 -2.72 -12.53
CA LYS A 253 -17.84 -1.84 -13.70
C LYS A 253 -18.37 -0.48 -13.24
N LEU A 254 -17.58 0.56 -13.42
CA LEU A 254 -17.91 1.94 -13.07
C LEU A 254 -17.86 2.82 -14.31
N VAL A 255 -18.80 3.76 -14.38
CA VAL A 255 -18.74 4.87 -15.33
C VAL A 255 -17.51 5.73 -14.98
N HIS A 256 -16.75 6.18 -16.00
CA HIS A 256 -15.53 6.98 -15.81
C HIS A 256 -14.43 6.36 -14.92
N LYS A 257 -14.33 5.01 -14.86
CA LYS A 257 -13.39 4.30 -13.99
C LYS A 257 -11.95 4.79 -14.14
N LYS A 258 -11.46 5.03 -15.38
CA LYS A 258 -10.10 5.52 -15.63
C LYS A 258 -9.86 6.91 -15.02
N SER A 259 -10.85 7.81 -15.10
CA SER A 259 -10.78 9.14 -14.48
C SER A 259 -10.70 9.03 -12.95
N ILE A 260 -11.46 8.10 -12.36
CA ILE A 260 -11.43 7.80 -10.92
C ILE A 260 -10.04 7.29 -10.52
N GLU A 261 -9.49 6.31 -11.23
CA GLU A 261 -8.15 5.75 -10.98
C GLU A 261 -7.07 6.83 -11.01
N THR A 262 -7.04 7.65 -12.07
CA THR A 262 -6.05 8.73 -12.22
C THR A 262 -6.16 9.79 -11.11
N PHE A 263 -7.39 10.15 -10.72
CA PHE A 263 -7.63 11.12 -9.65
C PHE A 263 -7.14 10.59 -8.30
N PHE A 264 -7.53 9.36 -7.95
CA PHE A 264 -7.14 8.78 -6.66
C PHE A 264 -5.66 8.45 -6.58
N ASP A 265 -5.02 8.04 -7.67
CA ASP A 265 -3.56 7.86 -7.72
C ASP A 265 -2.84 9.18 -7.40
N GLY A 266 -3.20 10.27 -8.10
CA GLY A 266 -2.62 11.59 -7.84
C GLY A 266 -2.90 12.12 -6.43
N LEU A 267 -4.13 11.91 -5.92
CA LEU A 267 -4.53 12.31 -4.58
C LEU A 267 -3.77 11.50 -3.50
N THR A 268 -3.57 10.22 -3.71
CA THR A 268 -2.80 9.34 -2.79
C THR A 268 -1.34 9.82 -2.71
N TRP A 269 -0.70 10.11 -3.84
CA TRP A 269 0.65 10.68 -3.84
C TRP A 269 0.71 12.02 -3.13
N LEU A 270 -0.25 12.93 -3.38
CA LEU A 270 -0.33 14.22 -2.70
C LEU A 270 -0.41 14.05 -1.18
N LEU A 271 -1.28 13.16 -0.73
CA LEU A 271 -1.49 12.89 0.70
C LEU A 271 -0.29 12.20 1.33
N GLN A 272 0.35 11.25 0.66
CA GLN A 272 1.57 10.62 1.16
C GLN A 272 2.71 11.63 1.34
N ILE A 273 2.99 12.45 0.34
CA ILE A 273 4.03 13.49 0.42
C ILE A 273 3.73 14.45 1.57
N SER A 274 2.49 14.96 1.65
CA SER A 274 2.07 15.89 2.70
C SER A 274 2.22 15.27 4.09
N LEU A 275 1.75 14.04 4.24
CA LEU A 275 1.78 13.31 5.50
C LEU A 275 3.20 13.10 6.00
N PHE A 276 4.09 12.57 5.18
CA PHE A 276 5.48 12.32 5.60
C PHE A 276 6.24 13.63 5.91
N ILE A 277 5.99 14.72 5.18
CA ILE A 277 6.56 16.03 5.49
C ILE A 277 6.02 16.54 6.83
N ILE A 278 4.71 16.44 7.07
CA ILE A 278 4.09 16.89 8.33
C ILE A 278 4.62 16.06 9.51
N LEU A 279 4.72 14.75 9.36
CA LEU A 279 5.30 13.88 10.41
C LEU A 279 6.77 14.21 10.67
N GLY A 280 7.53 14.60 9.63
CA GLY A 280 8.89 15.07 9.79
C GLY A 280 8.98 16.43 10.48
N LEU A 281 8.04 17.37 10.21
CA LEU A 281 7.94 18.66 10.89
C LEU A 281 7.51 18.52 12.36
N PHE A 282 6.68 17.52 12.66
CA PHE A 282 6.11 17.32 13.99
C PHE A 282 7.12 16.80 15.00
N VAL A 283 8.14 16.05 14.56
CA VAL A 283 9.14 15.46 15.45
C VAL A 283 10.17 16.49 15.89
N ASP A 284 10.51 16.48 17.18
CA ASP A 284 11.68 17.20 17.69
C ASP A 284 12.90 16.27 17.68
N ALA A 285 13.89 16.59 16.84
CA ALA A 285 15.09 15.77 16.69
C ALA A 285 15.94 15.70 17.98
N GLN A 286 15.85 16.71 18.87
CA GLN A 286 16.60 16.68 20.13
C GLN A 286 16.03 15.65 21.09
N SER A 287 14.71 15.47 21.11
CA SER A 287 14.04 14.47 21.94
C SER A 287 14.27 13.02 21.48
N LEU A 288 14.74 12.82 20.23
CA LEU A 288 15.07 11.49 19.72
C LEU A 288 16.41 10.95 20.23
N LEU A 289 17.40 11.83 20.48
CA LEU A 289 18.76 11.41 20.78
C LEU A 289 18.87 10.48 22.00
N PRO A 290 18.21 10.74 23.14
CA PRO A 290 18.32 9.90 24.34
C PRO A 290 17.77 8.50 24.14
N ILE A 291 16.75 8.33 23.29
CA ILE A 291 16.04 7.07 23.07
C ILE A 291 16.52 6.28 21.84
N THR A 292 17.38 6.90 21.00
CA THR A 292 17.80 6.30 19.72
C THR A 292 18.41 4.92 19.91
N GLY A 293 19.27 4.72 20.91
CA GLY A 293 19.91 3.43 21.18
C GLY A 293 18.89 2.31 21.48
N PHE A 294 17.94 2.61 22.34
CA PHE A 294 16.85 1.68 22.67
C PHE A 294 15.95 1.40 21.44
N ALA A 295 15.54 2.44 20.73
CA ALA A 295 14.69 2.33 19.56
C ALA A 295 15.36 1.56 18.40
N VAL A 296 16.67 1.75 18.19
CA VAL A 296 17.44 0.97 17.21
C VAL A 296 17.48 -0.50 17.59
N LEU A 297 17.74 -0.82 18.87
CA LEU A 297 17.73 -2.21 19.36
C LEU A 297 16.35 -2.85 19.16
N ALA A 298 15.28 -2.14 19.52
CA ALA A 298 13.89 -2.58 19.32
C ALA A 298 13.55 -2.78 17.84
N GLY A 299 13.98 -1.86 16.98
CA GLY A 299 13.79 -1.96 15.54
C GLY A 299 14.52 -3.17 14.93
N LEU A 300 15.75 -3.42 15.35
CA LEU A 300 16.50 -4.62 14.92
C LEU A 300 15.81 -5.90 15.43
N PHE A 301 15.37 -5.93 16.68
CA PHE A 301 14.59 -7.05 17.22
C PHE A 301 13.31 -7.28 16.42
N MET A 302 12.58 -6.21 16.07
CA MET A 302 11.38 -6.28 15.24
C MET A 302 11.69 -6.87 13.86
N ILE A 303 12.74 -6.40 13.17
CA ILE A 303 13.08 -6.81 11.80
C ILE A 303 13.59 -8.26 11.77
N PHE A 304 14.46 -8.65 12.71
CA PHE A 304 15.17 -9.93 12.66
C PHE A 304 14.55 -11.03 13.52
N VAL A 305 13.69 -10.69 14.48
CA VAL A 305 13.09 -11.68 15.42
C VAL A 305 11.57 -11.65 15.36
N ALA A 306 10.94 -10.55 15.74
CA ALA A 306 9.48 -10.52 15.92
C ALA A 306 8.74 -10.77 14.59
N ARG A 307 9.12 -10.09 13.51
CA ARG A 307 8.49 -10.25 12.19
C ARG A 307 8.74 -11.63 11.58
N PRO A 308 9.97 -12.17 11.52
CA PRO A 308 10.21 -13.54 11.06
C PRO A 308 9.43 -14.58 11.83
N LEU A 309 9.39 -14.51 13.16
CA LEU A 309 8.62 -15.44 14.00
C LEU A 309 7.13 -15.35 13.66
N ALA A 310 6.57 -14.16 13.61
CA ALA A 310 5.16 -13.94 13.28
C ALA A 310 4.80 -14.51 11.90
N VAL A 311 5.63 -14.28 10.88
CA VAL A 311 5.39 -14.80 9.51
C VAL A 311 5.50 -16.32 9.47
N GLN A 312 6.54 -16.90 10.07
CA GLN A 312 6.74 -18.37 10.04
C GLN A 312 5.61 -19.09 10.76
N LEU A 313 5.18 -18.60 11.93
CA LEU A 313 4.09 -19.18 12.69
C LEU A 313 2.74 -19.00 12.00
N SER A 314 2.47 -17.83 11.42
CA SER A 314 1.23 -17.57 10.67
C SER A 314 1.10 -18.43 9.42
N LEU A 315 2.21 -18.74 8.76
CA LEU A 315 2.22 -19.48 7.51
C LEU A 315 2.50 -20.98 7.67
N ILE A 316 2.54 -21.49 8.90
CA ILE A 316 2.86 -22.91 9.17
C ILE A 316 1.88 -23.86 8.45
N PHE A 317 0.61 -23.45 8.34
CA PHE A 317 -0.45 -24.23 7.69
C PHE A 317 -0.54 -24.05 6.16
N PHE A 318 0.35 -23.24 5.56
CA PHE A 318 0.35 -22.94 4.13
C PHE A 318 1.65 -23.41 3.45
N PRO A 319 1.86 -24.72 3.27
CA PRO A 319 3.09 -25.27 2.68
C PRO A 319 3.30 -24.88 1.22
N SER A 320 2.27 -24.36 0.55
CA SER A 320 2.35 -23.85 -0.83
C SER A 320 3.29 -22.65 -0.99
N ILE A 321 3.57 -21.92 0.09
CA ILE A 321 4.50 -20.79 0.09
C ILE A 321 5.88 -21.34 0.45
N SER A 322 6.85 -21.19 -0.45
CA SER A 322 8.21 -21.68 -0.26
C SER A 322 8.89 -21.01 0.95
N MET A 323 9.93 -21.63 1.51
CA MET A 323 10.71 -21.02 2.60
C MET A 323 11.34 -19.68 2.13
N ARG A 324 11.75 -19.59 0.85
CA ARG A 324 12.26 -18.34 0.26
C ARG A 324 11.19 -17.25 0.25
N GLY A 325 9.97 -17.61 -0.16
CA GLY A 325 8.81 -16.72 -0.12
C GLY A 325 8.51 -16.24 1.31
N ARG A 326 8.52 -17.13 2.31
CA ARG A 326 8.32 -16.78 3.72
C ARG A 326 9.44 -15.87 4.26
N CYS A 327 10.71 -16.13 3.91
CA CYS A 327 11.81 -15.24 4.25
C CYS A 327 11.65 -13.86 3.63
N PHE A 328 11.20 -13.79 2.38
CA PHE A 328 10.90 -12.51 1.72
C PHE A 328 9.75 -11.77 2.40
N LEU A 329 8.61 -12.45 2.68
CA LEU A 329 7.48 -11.87 3.42
C LEU A 329 7.89 -11.36 4.82
N SER A 330 8.83 -12.04 5.47
CA SER A 330 9.41 -11.59 6.74
C SER A 330 10.21 -10.30 6.56
N TRP A 331 11.00 -10.20 5.49
CA TRP A 331 11.82 -9.01 5.19
C TRP A 331 10.99 -7.81 4.76
N VAL A 332 9.88 -8.04 4.02
CA VAL A 332 9.01 -6.99 3.47
C VAL A 332 8.15 -6.29 4.54
N GLY A 333 8.30 -6.61 5.80
CA GLY A 333 7.63 -5.91 6.91
C GLY A 333 8.02 -4.43 7.07
N LEU A 334 8.11 -3.68 5.96
CA LEU A 334 8.46 -2.25 5.93
C LEU A 334 7.41 -1.45 6.72
N ARG A 335 7.87 -0.52 7.58
CA ARG A 335 7.01 0.39 8.33
C ARG A 335 6.95 1.74 7.62
N GLY A 336 5.71 2.21 7.38
CA GLY A 336 5.45 3.49 6.73
C GLY A 336 4.97 4.56 7.70
N ALA A 337 4.10 5.48 7.22
CA ALA A 337 3.51 6.53 8.04
C ALA A 337 2.49 6.01 9.07
N VAL A 338 1.86 4.87 8.80
CA VAL A 338 0.75 4.34 9.61
C VAL A 338 1.14 4.12 11.08
N PRO A 339 2.26 3.46 11.42
CA PRO A 339 2.74 3.37 12.80
C PRO A 339 2.90 4.71 13.49
N ILE A 340 3.45 5.71 12.80
CA ILE A 340 3.67 7.06 13.37
C ILE A 340 2.32 7.74 13.64
N ILE A 341 1.34 7.62 12.71
CA ILE A 341 -0.01 8.12 12.91
C ILE A 341 -0.66 7.44 14.12
N PHE A 342 -0.54 6.10 14.22
CA PHE A 342 -1.14 5.37 15.34
C PHE A 342 -0.48 5.74 16.67
N ALA A 343 0.79 6.11 16.69
CA ALA A 343 1.45 6.62 17.88
C ALA A 343 0.97 8.01 18.34
N THR A 344 0.23 8.76 17.51
CA THR A 344 -0.40 10.02 17.96
C THR A 344 -1.66 9.77 18.80
N TYR A 345 -2.34 8.62 18.68
CA TYR A 345 -3.54 8.32 19.47
C TYR A 345 -3.28 8.22 20.99
N PRO A 346 -2.22 7.52 21.46
CA PRO A 346 -1.82 7.56 22.87
C PRO A 346 -1.54 8.99 23.38
N MET A 347 -0.93 9.85 22.54
CA MET A 347 -0.68 11.26 22.89
C MET A 347 -1.99 12.04 23.09
N MET A 348 -2.96 11.87 22.19
CA MET A 348 -4.27 12.51 22.31
C MET A 348 -5.06 12.02 23.52
N SER A 349 -4.89 10.73 23.86
CA SER A 349 -5.55 10.11 25.01
C SER A 349 -4.78 10.32 26.32
N GLN A 350 -3.72 11.12 26.32
CA GLN A 350 -2.89 11.45 27.48
C GLN A 350 -2.37 10.21 28.21
N VAL A 351 -2.02 9.17 27.47
CA VAL A 351 -1.37 7.98 28.03
C VAL A 351 0.00 8.38 28.58
N GLU A 352 0.36 7.89 29.75
CA GLU A 352 1.64 8.19 30.39
C GLU A 352 2.81 7.75 29.48
N GLY A 353 3.80 8.64 29.28
CA GLY A 353 4.95 8.39 28.41
C GLY A 353 4.66 8.38 26.91
N ALA A 354 3.46 8.79 26.45
CA ALA A 354 3.04 8.74 25.05
C ALA A 354 4.00 9.46 24.09
N GLU A 355 4.62 10.55 24.50
CA GLU A 355 5.64 11.24 23.68
C GLU A 355 6.86 10.35 23.44
N THR A 356 7.35 9.66 24.46
CA THR A 356 8.44 8.69 24.31
C THR A 356 8.04 7.52 23.42
N LEU A 357 6.79 7.01 23.56
CA LEU A 357 6.26 5.98 22.67
C LEU A 357 6.28 6.45 21.22
N PHE A 358 5.79 7.66 20.95
CA PHE A 358 5.81 8.27 19.62
C PHE A 358 7.23 8.35 19.05
N ASN A 359 8.18 8.84 19.83
CA ASN A 359 9.56 8.99 19.42
C ASN A 359 10.24 7.64 19.12
N ILE A 360 9.94 6.58 19.91
CA ILE A 360 10.42 5.22 19.64
C ILE A 360 9.88 4.72 18.30
N VAL A 361 8.57 4.85 18.06
CA VAL A 361 7.92 4.45 16.81
C VAL A 361 8.54 5.19 15.62
N TYR A 362 8.81 6.48 15.78
CA TYR A 362 9.40 7.30 14.75
C TYR A 362 10.80 6.80 14.35
N VAL A 363 11.68 6.57 15.33
CA VAL A 363 13.06 6.06 15.07
C VAL A 363 13.01 4.66 14.44
N ILE A 364 12.14 3.76 14.92
CA ILE A 364 12.00 2.43 14.34
C ILE A 364 11.50 2.51 12.89
N THR A 365 10.57 3.43 12.59
CA THR A 365 10.09 3.64 11.22
C THR A 365 11.20 4.16 10.30
N LEU A 366 12.01 5.14 10.76
CA LEU A 366 13.18 5.61 10.02
C LEU A 366 14.15 4.45 9.72
N LEU A 367 14.44 3.63 10.73
CA LEU A 367 15.33 2.48 10.60
C LEU A 367 14.80 1.46 9.60
N SER A 368 13.50 1.16 9.65
CA SER A 368 12.82 0.26 8.73
C SER A 368 12.89 0.77 7.29
N LEU A 369 12.55 2.03 7.06
CA LEU A 369 12.65 2.66 5.74
C LEU A 369 14.08 2.63 5.21
N LEU A 370 15.06 2.89 6.07
CA LEU A 370 16.48 2.91 5.70
C LEU A 370 16.99 1.49 5.38
N ILE A 371 16.78 0.52 6.26
CA ILE A 371 17.33 -0.84 6.10
C ILE A 371 16.49 -1.65 5.11
N GLN A 372 15.20 -1.86 5.42
CA GLN A 372 14.35 -2.73 4.62
C GLN A 372 14.04 -2.09 3.26
N GLY A 373 13.72 -0.79 3.23
CA GLY A 373 13.38 -0.10 2.00
C GLY A 373 14.53 -0.07 0.98
N SER A 374 15.77 0.20 1.40
CA SER A 374 16.92 0.25 0.49
C SER A 374 17.38 -1.14 0.03
N THR A 375 17.21 -2.17 0.85
CA THR A 375 17.70 -3.54 0.55
C THR A 375 16.66 -4.43 -0.10
N LEU A 376 15.40 -4.04 -0.16
CA LEU A 376 14.28 -4.83 -0.66
C LEU A 376 14.54 -5.47 -2.04
N PRO A 377 14.99 -4.71 -3.09
CA PRO A 377 15.25 -5.30 -4.40
C PRO A 377 16.43 -6.28 -4.38
N ALA A 378 17.43 -6.04 -3.52
CA ALA A 378 18.58 -6.92 -3.38
C ALA A 378 18.18 -8.26 -2.74
N VAL A 379 17.34 -8.21 -1.70
CA VAL A 379 16.82 -9.42 -1.03
C VAL A 379 15.92 -10.23 -1.98
N ALA A 380 15.06 -9.59 -2.76
CA ALA A 380 14.24 -10.29 -3.77
C ALA A 380 15.12 -11.07 -4.76
N ARG A 381 16.18 -10.44 -5.28
CA ARG A 381 17.15 -11.10 -6.18
C ARG A 381 17.95 -12.20 -5.48
N PHE A 382 18.43 -11.95 -4.28
CA PHE A 382 19.19 -12.94 -3.51
C PHE A 382 18.38 -14.22 -3.25
N LEU A 383 17.09 -14.08 -3.01
CA LEU A 383 16.18 -15.20 -2.80
C LEU A 383 15.69 -15.84 -4.13
N GLY A 384 16.02 -15.25 -5.29
CA GLY A 384 15.61 -15.73 -6.62
C GLY A 384 14.11 -15.59 -6.89
N LEU A 385 13.46 -14.63 -6.21
CA LEU A 385 12.02 -14.36 -6.30
C LEU A 385 11.67 -13.26 -7.30
N ASP A 386 12.67 -12.66 -7.92
CA ASP A 386 12.49 -11.71 -9.01
C ASP A 386 12.14 -12.43 -10.32
N GLU A 387 11.18 -11.86 -11.04
CA GLU A 387 10.84 -12.23 -12.40
C GLU A 387 11.17 -11.04 -13.30
N GLU A 388 12.18 -11.19 -14.16
CA GLU A 388 12.45 -10.21 -15.19
C GLU A 388 11.32 -10.26 -16.23
N VAL A 389 10.33 -9.41 -16.06
CA VAL A 389 9.39 -9.13 -17.14
C VAL A 389 10.15 -8.36 -18.20
N LYS A 390 10.42 -8.97 -19.33
CA LYS A 390 10.78 -8.23 -20.55
C LYS A 390 9.62 -7.31 -20.85
N VAL A 391 9.68 -6.09 -20.35
CA VAL A 391 8.74 -5.04 -20.72
C VAL A 391 8.85 -4.93 -22.23
N LYS A 392 7.85 -5.42 -22.95
CA LYS A 392 7.69 -5.05 -24.34
C LYS A 392 7.39 -3.56 -24.31
N VAL A 393 8.42 -2.76 -24.51
CA VAL A 393 8.28 -1.32 -24.67
C VAL A 393 7.28 -1.14 -25.79
N SER A 394 6.08 -0.64 -25.45
CA SER A 394 5.11 -0.29 -26.48
C SER A 394 5.72 0.85 -27.29
N HIS A 395 6.06 0.59 -28.52
CA HIS A 395 6.65 1.56 -29.42
C HIS A 395 5.65 2.66 -29.83
N PHE A 396 4.37 2.46 -29.50
CA PHE A 396 3.29 3.36 -29.89
C PHE A 396 2.80 4.25 -28.74
N GLY A 397 3.19 3.99 -27.48
CA GLY A 397 2.73 4.78 -26.33
C GLY A 397 1.21 4.70 -26.08
N VAL A 398 0.51 3.76 -26.70
CA VAL A 398 -0.93 3.58 -26.58
C VAL A 398 -1.23 2.58 -25.48
N GLU A 399 -1.81 3.06 -24.37
CA GLU A 399 -2.39 2.20 -23.33
C GLU A 399 -3.83 1.86 -23.68
N ILE A 400 -4.15 0.56 -23.83
CA ILE A 400 -5.51 0.14 -24.12
C ILE A 400 -6.27 -0.12 -22.85
N PRO A 401 -7.53 0.33 -22.75
CA PRO A 401 -8.41 -0.08 -21.68
C PRO A 401 -8.64 -1.60 -21.73
N GLN A 402 -8.34 -2.33 -20.66
CA GLN A 402 -8.54 -3.79 -20.55
C GLN A 402 -10.00 -4.27 -20.68
N TYR A 403 -10.92 -3.37 -20.96
CA TYR A 403 -12.38 -3.63 -20.96
C TYR A 403 -12.99 -3.86 -22.35
N THR A 404 -12.21 -3.76 -23.42
CA THR A 404 -12.78 -3.81 -24.78
C THR A 404 -12.86 -5.21 -25.39
N GLY A 405 -12.42 -6.27 -24.68
CA GLY A 405 -12.38 -7.61 -25.27
C GLY A 405 -11.37 -7.78 -26.41
N ALA A 406 -10.72 -6.70 -26.81
CA ALA A 406 -9.71 -6.66 -27.87
C ALA A 406 -8.31 -6.68 -27.28
N LYS A 407 -7.42 -7.51 -27.80
CA LYS A 407 -6.00 -7.47 -27.50
C LYS A 407 -5.26 -6.74 -28.60
N MET A 408 -4.29 -5.90 -28.21
CA MET A 408 -3.33 -5.34 -29.15
C MET A 408 -1.98 -6.04 -29.03
N VAL A 409 -1.36 -6.27 -30.15
CA VAL A 409 -0.01 -6.84 -30.24
C VAL A 409 0.81 -6.02 -31.20
N GLU A 410 2.03 -5.72 -30.82
CA GLU A 410 3.02 -5.14 -31.72
C GLU A 410 3.74 -6.27 -32.44
N ARG A 411 3.78 -6.21 -33.77
CA ARG A 411 4.47 -7.20 -34.60
C ARG A 411 5.44 -6.48 -35.52
N THR A 412 6.73 -6.80 -35.39
CA THR A 412 7.75 -6.26 -36.30
C THR A 412 7.72 -7.00 -37.62
N VAL A 413 7.69 -6.27 -38.72
CA VAL A 413 7.72 -6.79 -40.07
C VAL A 413 9.09 -7.44 -40.33
N THR A 414 9.07 -8.72 -40.65
CA THR A 414 10.26 -9.48 -40.97
C THR A 414 10.30 -9.79 -42.47
N GLY A 415 11.50 -10.06 -43.01
CA GLY A 415 11.66 -10.45 -44.44
C GLY A 415 10.87 -11.70 -44.84
N LYS A 416 10.48 -12.55 -43.84
CA LYS A 416 9.61 -13.70 -44.09
C LYS A 416 8.15 -13.28 -44.37
N MET A 417 7.69 -12.22 -43.76
CA MET A 417 6.32 -11.74 -43.91
C MET A 417 6.11 -11.03 -45.25
N LEU A 418 7.16 -10.53 -45.87
CA LEU A 418 7.13 -9.82 -47.17
C LEU A 418 7.41 -10.73 -48.38
N ARG A 419 7.42 -12.07 -48.20
CA ARG A 419 7.75 -13.03 -49.29
C ARG A 419 6.64 -13.07 -50.38
N GLU A 420 5.41 -12.85 -50.02
CA GLU A 420 4.24 -12.91 -50.91
C GLU A 420 3.80 -11.55 -51.42
N GLY A 421 4.46 -10.49 -50.96
CA GLY A 421 4.20 -9.11 -51.33
C GLY A 421 4.63 -8.14 -50.24
N ASN A 422 4.80 -6.84 -50.65
CA ASN A 422 5.24 -5.81 -49.70
C ASN A 422 4.10 -4.87 -49.28
N LYS A 423 2.88 -5.06 -49.77
CA LYS A 423 1.73 -4.22 -49.40
C LYS A 423 1.03 -4.79 -48.16
N LEU A 424 0.49 -3.89 -47.35
CA LEU A 424 -0.23 -4.26 -46.14
C LEU A 424 -1.38 -5.27 -46.42
N MET A 425 -2.08 -5.14 -47.54
CA MET A 425 -3.16 -6.04 -47.94
C MET A 425 -2.68 -7.42 -48.44
N GLU A 426 -1.39 -7.59 -48.64
CA GLU A 426 -0.77 -8.83 -49.12
C GLU A 426 -0.16 -9.61 -47.95
N LEU A 427 -0.22 -9.09 -46.69
CA LEU A 427 0.22 -9.79 -45.54
C LEU A 427 -0.78 -10.89 -45.13
N ASP A 428 -0.25 -12.06 -44.79
CA ASP A 428 -1.03 -13.16 -44.23
C ASP A 428 -1.41 -12.83 -42.75
N LEU A 429 -2.48 -12.02 -42.63
CA LEU A 429 -3.12 -11.67 -41.36
C LEU A 429 -4.35 -12.56 -41.17
N LYS A 430 -4.61 -12.95 -39.92
CA LYS A 430 -5.86 -13.67 -39.61
C LYS A 430 -7.07 -12.76 -39.80
N GLU A 431 -8.22 -13.33 -40.17
CA GLU A 431 -9.47 -12.55 -40.40
C GLU A 431 -9.86 -11.65 -39.21
N GLU A 432 -9.45 -12.03 -38.01
CA GLU A 432 -9.73 -11.31 -36.76
C GLU A 432 -8.64 -10.26 -36.43
N GLU A 433 -7.54 -10.16 -37.20
CA GLU A 433 -6.42 -9.25 -36.98
C GLU A 433 -6.59 -7.98 -37.82
N LEU A 434 -6.66 -6.82 -37.15
CA LEU A 434 -6.72 -5.51 -37.83
C LEU A 434 -5.49 -4.69 -37.46
N VAL A 435 -4.72 -4.27 -38.47
CA VAL A 435 -3.64 -3.29 -38.27
C VAL A 435 -4.25 -1.90 -38.11
N ILE A 436 -4.01 -1.25 -36.98
CA ILE A 436 -4.55 0.09 -36.68
C ILE A 436 -3.51 1.21 -36.83
N LEU A 437 -2.22 0.88 -36.79
CA LEU A 437 -1.14 1.84 -36.93
C LEU A 437 0.14 1.14 -37.38
N VAL A 438 0.94 1.81 -38.22
CA VAL A 438 2.27 1.35 -38.66
C VAL A 438 3.30 2.38 -38.21
N ARG A 439 4.43 1.92 -37.63
CA ARG A 439 5.54 2.79 -37.27
C ARG A 439 6.79 2.39 -38.06
N ARG A 440 7.39 3.36 -38.73
CA ARG A 440 8.69 3.25 -39.44
C ARG A 440 9.67 4.24 -38.82
N GLY A 441 10.64 3.73 -38.07
CA GLY A 441 11.53 4.59 -37.28
C GLY A 441 10.76 5.45 -36.28
N GLU A 442 10.76 6.75 -36.45
CA GLU A 442 9.99 7.70 -35.60
C GLU A 442 8.67 8.16 -36.25
N ASN A 443 8.37 7.76 -37.49
CA ASN A 443 7.19 8.17 -38.19
C ASN A 443 6.02 7.20 -38.04
N TYR A 444 4.81 7.74 -37.80
CA TYR A 444 3.58 6.96 -37.72
C TYR A 444 2.81 7.09 -39.04
N MET A 445 2.38 5.97 -39.57
CA MET A 445 1.68 5.87 -40.86
C MET A 445 0.29 5.27 -40.69
N VAL A 446 -0.69 5.83 -41.38
CA VAL A 446 -2.05 5.29 -41.42
C VAL A 446 -2.04 4.00 -42.27
N PRO A 447 -2.54 2.86 -41.74
CA PRO A 447 -2.51 1.59 -42.43
C PRO A 447 -3.58 1.57 -43.54
N LYS A 448 -3.16 1.88 -44.78
CA LYS A 448 -3.98 1.67 -45.96
C LYS A 448 -3.54 0.40 -46.64
N GLY A 449 -4.45 -0.39 -47.23
CA GLY A 449 -4.12 -1.67 -47.86
C GLY A 449 -3.00 -1.60 -48.90
N LYS A 450 -2.83 -0.45 -49.59
CA LYS A 450 -1.76 -0.19 -50.55
C LYS A 450 -0.46 0.33 -49.96
N LEU A 451 -0.37 0.43 -48.58
CA LEU A 451 0.85 0.89 -47.94
C LEU A 451 1.95 -0.17 -48.13
N GLU A 452 3.07 0.25 -48.69
CA GLU A 452 4.25 -0.60 -48.81
C GLU A 452 5.02 -0.65 -47.51
N LEU A 453 5.21 -1.86 -47.03
CA LEU A 453 5.89 -2.14 -45.78
C LEU A 453 7.38 -2.44 -46.04
N GLU A 454 8.20 -2.11 -45.04
CA GLU A 454 9.64 -2.39 -45.06
C GLU A 454 10.00 -3.31 -43.86
N VAL A 455 11.08 -4.07 -44.04
CA VAL A 455 11.60 -4.89 -42.91
C VAL A 455 12.03 -3.97 -41.78
N GLY A 456 11.49 -4.23 -40.56
CA GLY A 456 11.71 -3.38 -39.40
C GLY A 456 10.54 -2.44 -39.07
N ASP A 457 9.53 -2.30 -39.95
CA ASP A 457 8.29 -1.63 -39.60
C ASP A 457 7.61 -2.33 -38.40
N ILE A 458 6.97 -1.56 -37.54
CA ILE A 458 6.24 -2.10 -36.38
C ILE A 458 4.75 -1.89 -36.63
N LEU A 459 4.01 -2.99 -36.68
CA LEU A 459 2.56 -3.00 -36.85
C LEU A 459 1.88 -3.06 -35.49
N LEU A 460 0.95 -2.18 -35.22
CA LEU A 460 0.04 -2.27 -34.10
C LEU A 460 -1.24 -2.98 -34.56
N ILE A 461 -1.44 -4.21 -34.10
CA ILE A 461 -2.51 -5.10 -34.53
C ILE A 461 -3.49 -5.27 -33.38
N VAL A 462 -4.78 -5.12 -33.66
CA VAL A 462 -5.89 -5.44 -32.75
C VAL A 462 -6.53 -6.72 -33.21
N PHE A 463 -6.89 -7.59 -32.26
CA PHE A 463 -7.69 -8.76 -32.52
C PHE A 463 -8.70 -9.00 -31.39
N GLU A 464 -9.87 -9.53 -31.78
CA GLU A 464 -10.92 -9.90 -30.84
C GLU A 464 -10.56 -11.19 -30.12
N GLN A 465 -10.71 -11.21 -28.79
CA GLN A 465 -10.50 -12.43 -28.02
C GLN A 465 -11.84 -13.18 -27.97
N ASN A 466 -12.00 -14.23 -28.77
CA ASN A 466 -13.12 -15.16 -28.63
C ASN A 466 -13.12 -15.76 -27.23
N THR A 467 -14.19 -15.54 -26.48
CA THR A 467 -14.37 -15.93 -25.07
C THR A 467 -14.69 -17.43 -24.92
N GLU A 468 -14.44 -18.27 -25.92
CA GLU A 468 -14.86 -19.68 -25.94
C GLU A 468 -13.76 -20.70 -25.63
N GLN A 469 -12.65 -20.33 -25.00
CA GLN A 469 -11.68 -21.33 -24.52
C GLN A 469 -11.27 -21.09 -23.07
N SER A 470 -12.21 -21.21 -22.15
CA SER A 470 -11.94 -21.61 -20.74
C SER A 470 -13.29 -21.92 -20.04
N ALA A 471 -13.86 -23.07 -20.35
CA ALA A 471 -14.81 -23.78 -19.50
C ALA A 471 -14.05 -24.73 -18.58
#